data_179fcacb682f5dc0ab2803c4c0811072
#
_entry.id   179fcacb682f5dc0ab2803c4c0811072
#
_cell.length_a   1.000
_cell.length_b   1.000
_cell.length_c   1.000
_cell.angle_alpha   90.00
_cell.angle_beta   90.00
_cell.angle_gamma   90.00
#
_symmetry.space_group_name_H-M   'P 1'
#
loop_
_entity.id
_entity.type
_entity.pdbx_description
1 polymer ?
#
loop_
_entity_poly.entity_id
_entity_poly.type
_entity_poly.pdbx_seq_one_letter_code
_entity_poly.pdbx_strand_id
1 'polypeptide(L)'
;LFSYFLGQKNTLSDPLNLRPEVGTRGIGLGGAFIGSADDATSPLWNPAGLATLQRGNLIYDLSQGAVSLAYPLRSIGTFGINFIDLNAGDRFLLNHAANPIGSFKLGNNQALFSYARKLGSLKIGASTGFSRAPYYGSLWAPNYDVGLLTELNAQLAFGMRLRDVAGVTIRHTDGQILQTFNQQITIGTVFTPHPIIRWHNRFDIDPSYFGTSIEIGNKAISAHVGSTFTLNDERPFQSWRVGFSLSQLEKEFHYTYLNQENLEYRHLVSIGMSFGDTQPISEGTQINTQEQKGNTIARIPMPAIVTQQPGLKDEPRTPTTSTQKPPPKTETETQQPEQTEVTYLSIQIATEYDIDIQLMLAIIHAESNFNPNAVSKNGAAGLMQMMPATARHLELKVPQYQDKRKPKLDSHIDERFDPHKNLHAGLTYFKMLLEKYRGNLTLALGAYNVGPGRVRVNGPLISRGQQYANKVLNRSQYYRENKTQMQEDLKRLEAVLKSREKT
;
A
#
# COMPACT_ATOMS: atom_id res chain seq x y z
N LEU A 1 -22.06 -4.71 -7.36
CA LEU A 1 -21.13 -4.42 -6.22
C LEU A 1 -19.67 -4.81 -6.55
N PHE A 2 -19.44 -5.90 -7.28
CA PHE A 2 -18.08 -6.33 -7.66
C PHE A 2 -17.39 -5.44 -8.71
N SER A 3 -18.15 -4.74 -9.55
CA SER A 3 -17.61 -3.83 -10.57
C SER A 3 -17.16 -2.46 -10.00
N TYR A 4 -17.55 -2.12 -8.78
CA TYR A 4 -17.16 -0.87 -8.13
C TYR A 4 -15.76 -0.94 -7.49
N PHE A 5 -15.27 -2.14 -7.17
CA PHE A 5 -13.93 -2.35 -6.58
C PHE A 5 -12.78 -2.32 -7.60
N LEU A 6 -13.07 -2.48 -8.89
CA LEU A 6 -12.05 -2.46 -9.95
C LEU A 6 -11.64 -1.05 -10.40
N GLY A 7 -12.26 0.00 -9.83
CA GLY A 7 -12.00 1.39 -10.20
C GLY A 7 -11.19 2.20 -9.17
N GLN A 8 -10.66 1.59 -8.12
CA GLN A 8 -9.88 2.37 -7.13
C GLN A 8 -8.46 2.65 -7.65
N LYS A 9 -8.20 3.92 -7.81
CA LYS A 9 -6.98 4.53 -8.30
C LYS A 9 -5.80 4.15 -7.41
N ASN A 10 -4.78 3.52 -7.99
CA ASN A 10 -3.46 3.39 -7.36
C ASN A 10 -2.80 4.78 -7.27
N THR A 11 -3.26 5.60 -6.35
CA THR A 11 -2.56 6.83 -6.00
C THR A 11 -1.47 6.50 -4.97
N LEU A 12 -0.40 7.27 -4.94
CA LEU A 12 0.67 7.19 -3.92
C LEU A 12 0.13 7.30 -2.48
N SER A 13 -1.14 7.61 -2.32
CA SER A 13 -1.86 7.78 -1.05
C SER A 13 -2.86 6.64 -0.77
N ASP A 14 -2.95 5.62 -1.63
CA ASP A 14 -3.81 4.47 -1.35
C ASP A 14 -3.26 3.69 -0.15
N PRO A 15 -3.94 3.71 1.00
CA PRO A 15 -3.50 2.98 2.19
C PRO A 15 -3.47 1.47 1.97
N LEU A 16 -4.10 0.97 0.91
CA LEU A 16 -4.11 -0.44 0.53
C LEU A 16 -3.00 -0.80 -0.46
N ASN A 17 -2.24 0.19 -0.96
CA ASN A 17 -1.13 -0.10 -1.85
C ASN A 17 0.05 -0.69 -1.05
N LEU A 18 0.17 -2.00 -1.07
CA LEU A 18 1.27 -2.72 -0.40
C LEU A 18 2.65 -2.39 -0.99
N ARG A 19 2.68 -1.82 -2.17
CA ARG A 19 3.93 -1.55 -2.91
C ARG A 19 3.89 -0.17 -3.54
N PRO A 20 4.02 0.89 -2.72
CA PRO A 20 4.04 2.26 -3.22
C PRO A 20 5.20 2.48 -4.21
N GLU A 21 5.04 3.43 -5.08
CA GLU A 21 6.14 3.90 -5.92
C GLU A 21 7.16 4.63 -5.06
N VAL A 22 8.41 4.18 -5.12
CA VAL A 22 9.53 4.70 -4.33
C VAL A 22 10.71 4.98 -5.24
N GLY A 23 11.47 6.01 -4.90
CA GLY A 23 12.63 6.48 -5.65
C GLY A 23 12.36 7.81 -6.35
N THR A 24 12.98 8.86 -5.83
CA THR A 24 12.79 10.26 -6.25
C THR A 24 12.91 10.44 -7.76
N ARG A 25 13.94 9.84 -8.39
CA ARG A 25 14.16 9.95 -9.84
C ARG A 25 13.07 9.26 -10.65
N GLY A 26 12.72 8.01 -10.30
CA GLY A 26 11.68 7.26 -10.99
C GLY A 26 10.30 7.93 -10.90
N ILE A 27 9.96 8.47 -9.72
CA ILE A 27 8.74 9.26 -9.53
C ILE A 27 8.79 10.53 -10.39
N GLY A 28 9.92 11.23 -10.42
CA GLY A 28 10.11 12.46 -11.22
C GLY A 28 9.90 12.22 -12.71
N LEU A 29 10.28 11.07 -13.21
CA LEU A 29 10.05 10.63 -14.58
C LEU A 29 8.59 10.13 -14.84
N GLY A 30 7.63 10.46 -13.99
CA GLY A 30 6.25 10.02 -14.20
C GLY A 30 6.03 8.54 -13.95
N GLY A 31 6.94 7.87 -13.22
CA GLY A 31 6.98 6.42 -13.13
C GLY A 31 7.45 5.76 -14.44
N ALA A 32 7.78 6.54 -15.48
CA ALA A 32 8.22 6.05 -16.78
C ALA A 32 9.70 5.60 -16.78
N PHE A 33 10.17 5.10 -15.63
CA PHE A 33 11.53 4.61 -15.42
C PHE A 33 11.72 3.13 -15.84
N ILE A 34 10.64 2.46 -16.27
CA ILE A 34 10.63 1.03 -16.63
C ILE A 34 11.59 0.70 -17.80
N GLY A 35 11.64 1.58 -18.79
CA GLY A 35 12.49 1.41 -19.99
C GLY A 35 13.92 1.95 -19.84
N SER A 36 14.23 2.64 -18.73
CA SER A 36 15.52 3.29 -18.48
C SER A 36 16.08 3.07 -17.08
N ALA A 37 15.53 2.15 -16.30
CA ALA A 37 16.01 1.84 -14.97
C ALA A 37 17.51 1.50 -15.01
N ASP A 38 18.34 2.29 -14.30
CA ASP A 38 19.80 2.23 -14.41
C ASP A 38 20.54 2.59 -13.11
N ASP A 39 19.85 2.50 -11.96
CA ASP A 39 20.41 2.79 -10.65
C ASP A 39 19.98 1.73 -9.61
N ALA A 40 20.41 1.86 -8.35
CA ALA A 40 20.09 0.92 -7.27
C ALA A 40 18.58 0.82 -6.95
N THR A 41 17.76 1.80 -7.36
CA THR A 41 16.30 1.75 -7.20
C THR A 41 15.60 0.93 -8.27
N SER A 42 16.34 0.46 -9.29
CA SER A 42 15.79 -0.33 -10.40
C SER A 42 14.87 -1.47 -9.98
N PRO A 43 15.12 -2.25 -8.92
CA PRO A 43 14.21 -3.32 -8.52
C PRO A 43 12.78 -2.86 -8.21
N LEU A 44 12.62 -1.61 -7.81
CA LEU A 44 11.31 -1.02 -7.50
C LEU A 44 10.52 -0.67 -8.77
N TRP A 45 11.22 -0.56 -9.92
CA TRP A 45 10.68 -0.15 -11.21
C TRP A 45 10.75 -1.27 -12.25
N ASN A 46 11.96 -1.74 -12.54
CA ASN A 46 12.25 -2.86 -13.44
C ASN A 46 13.54 -3.56 -12.97
N PRO A 47 13.48 -4.75 -12.38
CA PRO A 47 14.67 -5.40 -11.85
C PRO A 47 15.77 -5.66 -12.88
N ALA A 48 15.44 -5.75 -14.17
CA ALA A 48 16.42 -5.90 -15.25
C ALA A 48 17.39 -4.71 -15.35
N GLY A 49 16.97 -3.54 -14.85
CA GLY A 49 17.80 -2.33 -14.83
C GLY A 49 19.09 -2.48 -14.04
N LEU A 50 19.13 -3.34 -13.02
CA LEU A 50 20.37 -3.63 -12.29
C LEU A 50 21.51 -4.10 -13.20
N ALA A 51 21.20 -4.80 -14.31
CA ALA A 51 22.20 -5.29 -15.26
C ALA A 51 22.88 -4.15 -16.09
N THR A 52 22.47 -2.90 -15.93
CA THR A 52 23.13 -1.74 -16.52
C THR A 52 24.28 -1.21 -15.68
N LEU A 53 24.30 -1.55 -14.38
CA LEU A 53 25.27 -1.04 -13.43
C LEU A 53 26.66 -1.63 -13.67
N GLN A 54 27.66 -0.76 -13.67
CA GLN A 54 29.08 -1.14 -13.79
C GLN A 54 29.85 -0.99 -12.48
N ARG A 55 29.26 -0.32 -11.49
CA ARG A 55 29.84 -0.06 -10.16
C ARG A 55 28.79 -0.27 -9.09
N GLY A 56 29.21 -0.47 -7.87
CA GLY A 56 28.32 -0.43 -6.72
C GLY A 56 27.59 0.91 -6.66
N ASN A 57 26.30 0.87 -6.35
CA ASN A 57 25.45 2.06 -6.25
C ASN A 57 24.58 1.95 -5.00
N LEU A 58 24.60 3.01 -4.21
CA LEU A 58 23.80 3.15 -2.99
C LEU A 58 22.98 4.43 -3.09
N ILE A 59 21.68 4.32 -2.91
CA ILE A 59 20.75 5.45 -2.89
C ILE A 59 19.94 5.41 -1.60
N TYR A 60 19.87 6.56 -0.93
CA TYR A 60 18.98 6.80 0.20
C TYR A 60 17.93 7.84 -0.18
N ASP A 61 16.67 7.46 -0.18
CA ASP A 61 15.54 8.36 -0.39
C ASP A 61 15.10 8.93 0.96
N LEU A 62 15.47 10.19 1.20
CA LEU A 62 15.19 10.88 2.45
C LEU A 62 13.69 11.12 2.65
N SER A 63 12.98 11.33 1.55
CA SER A 63 11.56 11.69 1.60
C SER A 63 10.65 10.48 1.84
N GLN A 64 11.15 9.29 1.51
CA GLN A 64 10.37 8.05 1.56
C GLN A 64 10.96 6.99 2.50
N GLY A 65 12.09 7.29 3.17
CA GLY A 65 12.74 6.37 4.10
C GLY A 65 13.17 5.07 3.43
N ALA A 66 13.72 5.14 2.21
CA ALA A 66 14.11 3.96 1.46
C ALA A 66 15.63 3.92 1.23
N VAL A 67 16.20 2.74 1.41
CA VAL A 67 17.60 2.44 1.11
C VAL A 67 17.65 1.43 -0.02
N SER A 68 18.42 1.73 -1.05
CA SER A 68 18.65 0.87 -2.21
C SER A 68 20.15 0.67 -2.40
N LEU A 69 20.59 -0.57 -2.39
CA LEU A 69 21.98 -0.95 -2.62
C LEU A 69 22.04 -1.94 -3.78
N ALA A 70 22.94 -1.72 -4.71
CA ALA A 70 23.22 -2.64 -5.80
C ALA A 70 24.72 -2.81 -5.99
N TYR A 71 25.14 -4.03 -6.32
CA TYR A 71 26.55 -4.32 -6.57
C TYR A 71 26.74 -5.32 -7.73
N PRO A 72 27.43 -4.93 -8.81
CA PRO A 72 27.77 -5.84 -9.90
C PRO A 72 28.90 -6.76 -9.50
N LEU A 73 28.71 -8.08 -9.68
CA LEU A 73 29.72 -9.10 -9.52
C LEU A 73 30.18 -9.57 -10.89
N ARG A 74 31.50 -9.51 -11.10
CA ARG A 74 32.15 -9.86 -12.36
C ARG A 74 31.71 -11.23 -12.84
N SER A 75 31.28 -11.35 -14.09
CA SER A 75 30.82 -12.56 -14.78
C SER A 75 29.55 -13.22 -14.20
N ILE A 76 29.09 -12.87 -13.01
CA ILE A 76 27.89 -13.46 -12.39
C ILE A 76 26.66 -12.66 -12.76
N GLY A 77 26.65 -11.35 -12.49
CA GLY A 77 25.52 -10.45 -12.66
C GLY A 77 25.48 -9.39 -11.55
N THR A 78 24.39 -8.66 -11.43
CA THR A 78 24.24 -7.61 -10.43
C THR A 78 23.22 -8.04 -9.39
N PHE A 79 23.56 -7.90 -8.12
CA PHE A 79 22.68 -8.12 -6.99
C PHE A 79 22.18 -6.78 -6.44
N GLY A 80 20.95 -6.75 -5.96
CA GLY A 80 20.35 -5.58 -5.34
C GLY A 80 19.60 -5.94 -4.06
N ILE A 81 19.61 -5.01 -3.12
CA ILE A 81 18.83 -5.06 -1.89
C ILE A 81 18.13 -3.70 -1.75
N ASN A 82 16.82 -3.73 -1.58
CA ASN A 82 16.03 -2.54 -1.33
C ASN A 82 15.27 -2.73 -0.03
N PHE A 83 15.36 -1.75 0.84
CA PHE A 83 14.59 -1.68 2.07
C PHE A 83 13.81 -0.37 2.09
N ILE A 84 12.50 -0.48 2.31
CA ILE A 84 11.59 0.65 2.37
C ILE A 84 10.95 0.64 3.75
N ASP A 85 11.11 1.73 4.49
CA ASP A 85 10.42 1.97 5.75
C ASP A 85 9.61 3.25 5.65
N LEU A 86 8.40 3.14 5.17
CA LEU A 86 7.45 4.26 5.12
C LEU A 86 6.92 4.66 6.49
N ASN A 87 7.39 4.00 7.58
CA ASN A 87 7.12 4.42 8.96
C ASN A 87 7.94 5.66 9.38
N ALA A 88 8.66 6.28 8.47
CA ALA A 88 9.48 7.46 8.75
C ALA A 88 8.62 8.67 9.17
N GLY A 89 8.03 8.57 10.34
CA GLY A 89 7.28 9.63 11.01
C GLY A 89 5.77 9.49 10.97
N ASP A 90 5.14 10.14 11.91
CA ASP A 90 3.70 10.33 11.93
C ASP A 90 3.32 11.24 10.74
N ARG A 91 2.52 10.74 9.83
CA ARG A 91 1.91 11.59 8.82
C ARG A 91 0.73 12.31 9.47
N PHE A 92 0.84 13.61 9.53
CA PHE A 92 -0.21 14.44 10.07
C PHE A 92 -1.30 14.62 9.00
N LEU A 93 -2.53 14.29 9.36
CA LEU A 93 -3.69 14.84 8.68
C LEU A 93 -3.76 16.31 9.05
N LEU A 94 -3.54 17.19 8.09
CA LEU A 94 -3.66 18.62 8.30
C LEU A 94 -5.07 19.05 7.88
N ASN A 95 -5.67 19.97 8.63
CA ASN A 95 -6.85 20.69 8.15
C ASN A 95 -6.44 21.74 7.11
N HIS A 96 -7.40 22.36 6.46
CA HIS A 96 -7.16 23.44 5.48
C HIS A 96 -6.36 24.64 6.04
N ALA A 97 -6.19 24.75 7.35
CA ALA A 97 -5.38 25.76 8.02
C ALA A 97 -3.99 25.24 8.41
N ALA A 98 -3.54 24.10 7.82
CA ALA A 98 -2.27 23.43 8.10
C ALA A 98 -2.08 23.01 9.56
N ASN A 99 -3.15 22.92 10.36
CA ASN A 99 -3.06 22.39 11.73
C ASN A 99 -3.21 20.87 11.72
N PRO A 100 -2.36 20.12 12.42
CA PRO A 100 -2.46 18.68 12.51
C PRO A 100 -3.77 18.28 13.22
N ILE A 101 -4.65 17.59 12.49
CA ILE A 101 -5.92 17.05 13.00
C ILE A 101 -5.81 15.57 13.36
N GLY A 102 -4.69 14.95 13.03
CA GLY A 102 -4.34 13.59 13.36
C GLY A 102 -2.99 13.19 12.83
N SER A 103 -2.42 12.16 13.40
CA SER A 103 -1.28 11.46 12.84
C SER A 103 -1.66 10.00 12.62
N PHE A 104 -1.25 9.44 11.48
CA PHE A 104 -1.36 8.01 11.24
C PHE A 104 -0.01 7.50 10.74
N LYS A 105 0.37 6.32 11.20
CA LYS A 105 1.55 5.64 10.70
C LYS A 105 1.15 4.80 9.50
N LEU A 106 1.42 5.30 8.31
CA LEU A 106 1.44 4.48 7.11
C LEU A 106 2.73 3.66 7.15
N GLY A 107 2.66 2.48 7.74
CA GLY A 107 3.81 1.61 7.83
C GLY A 107 3.79 0.54 6.77
N ASN A 108 4.15 0.85 5.54
CA ASN A 108 4.45 -0.17 4.55
C ASN A 108 5.96 -0.44 4.57
N ASN A 109 6.36 -1.51 5.21
CA ASN A 109 7.75 -1.95 5.16
C ASN A 109 7.89 -2.97 4.03
N GLN A 110 8.92 -2.79 3.21
CA GLN A 110 9.23 -3.71 2.14
C GLN A 110 10.72 -4.02 2.14
N ALA A 111 11.05 -5.28 1.96
CA ALA A 111 12.42 -5.74 1.70
C ALA A 111 12.42 -6.54 0.40
N LEU A 112 13.28 -6.17 -0.54
CA LEU A 112 13.48 -6.86 -1.81
C LEU A 112 14.92 -7.30 -1.96
N PHE A 113 15.11 -8.52 -2.43
CA PHE A 113 16.36 -9.07 -2.92
C PHE A 113 16.23 -9.27 -4.43
N SER A 114 17.20 -8.81 -5.18
CA SER A 114 17.10 -8.73 -6.63
C SER A 114 18.37 -9.22 -7.28
N TYR A 115 18.20 -9.83 -8.45
CA TYR A 115 19.31 -10.25 -9.30
C TYR A 115 19.00 -9.91 -10.74
N ALA A 116 20.00 -9.44 -11.47
CA ALA A 116 19.88 -9.20 -12.91
C ALA A 116 21.15 -9.57 -13.65
N ARG A 117 20.97 -9.93 -14.92
CA ARG A 117 22.07 -10.29 -15.83
C ARG A 117 21.80 -9.81 -17.25
N LYS A 118 22.87 -9.43 -17.93
CA LYS A 118 22.86 -9.12 -19.36
C LYS A 118 23.09 -10.39 -20.16
N LEU A 119 22.28 -10.63 -21.19
CA LEU A 119 22.34 -11.73 -22.13
C LEU A 119 22.33 -11.15 -23.56
N GLY A 120 23.50 -10.83 -24.10
CA GLY A 120 23.60 -10.10 -25.34
C GLY A 120 23.00 -8.68 -25.22
N SER A 121 22.04 -8.33 -26.07
CA SER A 121 21.30 -7.05 -25.98
C SER A 121 20.21 -7.06 -24.92
N LEU A 122 19.74 -8.24 -24.50
CA LEU A 122 18.68 -8.40 -23.52
C LEU A 122 19.25 -8.38 -22.10
N LYS A 123 18.61 -7.60 -21.22
CA LYS A 123 18.85 -7.61 -19.78
C LYS A 123 17.62 -8.25 -19.11
N ILE A 124 17.83 -9.20 -18.24
CA ILE A 124 16.76 -9.86 -17.46
C ILE A 124 17.03 -9.68 -15.99
N GLY A 125 15.98 -9.58 -15.20
CA GLY A 125 16.08 -9.42 -13.76
C GLY A 125 14.88 -10.02 -13.04
N ALA A 126 15.11 -10.42 -11.81
CA ALA A 126 14.08 -10.89 -10.92
C ALA A 126 14.27 -10.30 -9.53
N SER A 127 13.19 -10.09 -8.81
CA SER A 127 13.18 -9.68 -7.42
C SER A 127 12.27 -10.59 -6.62
N THR A 128 12.68 -10.87 -5.39
CA THR A 128 11.86 -11.53 -4.39
C THR A 128 11.97 -10.81 -3.06
N GLY A 129 10.93 -10.88 -2.24
CA GLY A 129 10.96 -10.22 -0.95
C GLY A 129 9.62 -10.27 -0.25
N PHE A 130 9.43 -9.37 0.69
CA PHE A 130 8.23 -9.29 1.50
C PHE A 130 7.79 -7.86 1.67
N SER A 131 6.47 -7.64 1.61
CA SER A 131 5.82 -6.39 2.00
C SER A 131 4.98 -6.62 3.24
N ARG A 132 5.01 -5.67 4.17
CA ARG A 132 4.20 -5.68 5.38
C ARG A 132 3.12 -4.62 5.27
N ALA A 133 1.87 -5.02 5.42
CA ALA A 133 0.73 -4.12 5.52
C ALA A 133 0.29 -3.99 6.98
N PRO A 134 0.49 -2.84 7.63
CA PRO A 134 0.17 -2.66 9.04
C PRO A 134 -1.33 -2.70 9.34
N TYR A 135 -2.18 -2.40 8.36
CA TYR A 135 -3.64 -2.40 8.50
C TYR A 135 -4.25 -3.78 8.73
N TYR A 136 -3.54 -4.84 8.34
CA TYR A 136 -4.03 -6.22 8.43
C TYR A 136 -3.32 -7.03 9.52
N GLY A 137 -3.09 -6.44 10.69
CA GLY A 137 -2.50 -7.17 11.81
C GLY A 137 -1.05 -7.59 11.59
N SER A 138 -0.24 -6.78 10.90
CA SER A 138 1.17 -7.06 10.61
C SER A 138 1.41 -8.26 9.67
N LEU A 139 0.51 -8.50 8.75
CA LEU A 139 0.66 -9.57 7.76
C LEU A 139 1.77 -9.26 6.76
N TRP A 140 2.59 -10.27 6.49
CA TRP A 140 3.64 -10.23 5.49
C TRP A 140 3.16 -10.91 4.22
N ALA A 141 3.33 -10.23 3.09
CA ALA A 141 3.01 -10.76 1.78
C ALA A 141 4.29 -10.95 0.97
N PRO A 142 4.55 -12.15 0.41
CA PRO A 142 5.70 -12.37 -0.47
C PRO A 142 5.52 -11.63 -1.79
N ASN A 143 6.62 -11.14 -2.35
CA ASN A 143 6.66 -10.45 -3.63
C ASN A 143 7.57 -11.19 -4.60
N TYR A 144 7.15 -11.28 -5.86
CA TYR A 144 7.93 -11.88 -6.93
C TYR A 144 7.76 -11.04 -8.19
N ASP A 145 8.82 -10.39 -8.64
CA ASP A 145 8.80 -9.56 -9.84
C ASP A 145 9.80 -10.08 -10.86
N VAL A 146 9.48 -9.91 -12.13
CA VAL A 146 10.37 -10.20 -13.25
C VAL A 146 10.43 -8.99 -14.17
N GLY A 147 11.61 -8.71 -14.72
CA GLY A 147 11.83 -7.60 -15.62
C GLY A 147 12.64 -7.98 -16.83
N LEU A 148 12.35 -7.29 -17.92
CA LEU A 148 13.12 -7.31 -19.17
C LEU A 148 13.48 -5.88 -19.54
N LEU A 149 14.68 -5.68 -20.09
CA LEU A 149 15.14 -4.41 -20.61
C LEU A 149 16.04 -4.65 -21.83
N THR A 150 15.79 -3.97 -22.92
CA THR A 150 16.60 -4.08 -24.13
C THR A 150 16.68 -2.75 -24.86
N GLU A 151 17.80 -2.52 -25.52
CA GLU A 151 18.01 -1.44 -26.48
C GLU A 151 17.72 -1.99 -27.86
N LEU A 152 16.63 -1.57 -28.50
CA LEU A 152 16.25 -2.00 -29.84
C LEU A 152 17.15 -1.39 -30.90
N ASN A 153 17.59 -0.16 -30.69
CA ASN A 153 18.57 0.56 -31.47
C ASN A 153 19.16 1.73 -30.65
N ALA A 154 20.01 2.56 -31.24
CA ALA A 154 20.66 3.69 -30.58
C ALA A 154 19.67 4.75 -30.02
N GLN A 155 18.44 4.79 -30.51
CA GLN A 155 17.45 5.79 -30.15
C GLN A 155 16.29 5.23 -29.36
N LEU A 156 16.06 3.91 -29.36
CA LEU A 156 14.87 3.30 -28.77
C LEU A 156 15.24 2.16 -27.83
N ALA A 157 14.85 2.33 -26.56
CA ALA A 157 14.90 1.28 -25.56
C ALA A 157 13.49 0.84 -25.16
N PHE A 158 13.36 -0.43 -24.79
CA PHE A 158 12.12 -1.06 -24.35
C PHE A 158 12.34 -1.80 -23.04
N GLY A 159 11.42 -1.64 -22.13
CA GLY A 159 11.37 -2.34 -20.85
C GLY A 159 10.00 -2.96 -20.61
N MET A 160 9.99 -4.08 -19.91
CA MET A 160 8.76 -4.72 -19.43
C MET A 160 8.98 -5.21 -18.02
N ARG A 161 7.99 -5.04 -17.18
CA ARG A 161 7.95 -5.60 -15.83
C ARG A 161 6.64 -6.36 -15.62
N LEU A 162 6.74 -7.54 -15.04
CA LEU A 162 5.65 -8.28 -14.46
C LEU A 162 5.84 -8.24 -12.94
N ARG A 163 4.96 -7.54 -12.25
CA ARG A 163 4.94 -7.42 -10.78
C ARG A 163 4.01 -8.47 -10.21
N ASP A 164 4.38 -9.02 -9.05
CA ASP A 164 3.59 -9.99 -8.29
C ASP A 164 3.19 -11.21 -9.13
N VAL A 165 4.19 -11.84 -9.78
CA VAL A 165 4.02 -12.98 -10.71
C VAL A 165 3.16 -14.11 -10.16
N ALA A 166 3.25 -14.39 -8.85
CA ALA A 166 2.47 -15.42 -8.19
C ALA A 166 1.08 -14.93 -7.73
N GLY A 167 0.79 -13.63 -7.92
CA GLY A 167 -0.31 -12.97 -7.22
C GLY A 167 -0.02 -12.86 -5.72
N VAL A 168 -0.55 -11.84 -5.07
CA VAL A 168 -0.46 -11.67 -3.63
C VAL A 168 -1.84 -11.82 -3.04
N THR A 169 -2.04 -12.82 -2.20
CA THR A 169 -3.30 -13.02 -1.48
C THR A 169 -3.04 -12.83 0.00
N ILE A 170 -3.64 -11.81 0.56
CA ILE A 170 -3.64 -11.59 2.01
C ILE A 170 -4.78 -12.42 2.59
N ARG A 171 -4.46 -13.24 3.58
CA ARG A 171 -5.42 -14.06 4.30
C ARG A 171 -5.47 -13.66 5.77
N HIS A 172 -6.65 -13.71 6.33
CA HIS A 172 -6.84 -13.64 7.77
C HIS A 172 -6.31 -14.92 8.44
N THR A 173 -6.11 -14.89 9.76
CA THR A 173 -5.63 -16.04 10.55
C THR A 173 -6.57 -17.25 10.51
N ASP A 174 -7.85 -17.03 10.24
CA ASP A 174 -8.88 -18.06 10.02
C ASP A 174 -8.90 -18.63 8.59
N GLY A 175 -8.02 -18.13 7.71
CA GLY A 175 -7.90 -18.56 6.32
C GLY A 175 -8.78 -17.79 5.34
N GLN A 176 -9.65 -16.88 5.77
CA GLN A 176 -10.44 -16.04 4.88
C GLN A 176 -9.53 -15.15 4.02
N ILE A 177 -9.85 -15.03 2.73
CA ILE A 177 -9.14 -14.13 1.82
C ILE A 177 -9.62 -12.71 2.10
N LEU A 178 -8.71 -11.86 2.57
CA LEU A 178 -8.96 -10.45 2.81
C LEU A 178 -8.82 -9.62 1.55
N GLN A 179 -7.76 -9.89 0.79
CA GLN A 179 -7.48 -9.18 -0.45
C GLN A 179 -6.60 -10.02 -1.36
N THR A 180 -6.84 -9.94 -2.66
CA THR A 180 -5.96 -10.52 -3.69
C THR A 180 -5.47 -9.38 -4.58
N PHE A 181 -4.17 -9.27 -4.73
CA PHE A 181 -3.52 -8.38 -5.70
C PHE A 181 -3.19 -9.18 -6.94
N ASN A 182 -3.72 -8.72 -8.06
CA ASN A 182 -3.47 -9.36 -9.36
C ASN A 182 -2.06 -9.01 -9.85
N GLN A 183 -1.59 -9.82 -10.78
CA GLN A 183 -0.37 -9.54 -11.53
C GLN A 183 -0.51 -8.20 -12.25
N GLN A 184 0.54 -7.38 -12.22
CA GLN A 184 0.57 -6.11 -12.92
C GLN A 184 1.63 -6.15 -14.02
N ILE A 185 1.22 -5.91 -15.25
CA ILE A 185 2.12 -5.78 -16.39
C ILE A 185 2.33 -4.31 -16.69
N THR A 186 3.59 -3.89 -16.71
CA THR A 186 4.00 -2.53 -17.07
C THR A 186 4.95 -2.59 -18.25
N ILE A 187 4.68 -1.77 -19.27
CA ILE A 187 5.55 -1.56 -20.43
C ILE A 187 6.15 -0.17 -20.35
N GLY A 188 7.43 -0.06 -20.64
CA GLY A 188 8.16 1.21 -20.71
C GLY A 188 8.91 1.35 -22.02
N THR A 189 8.92 2.56 -22.58
CA THR A 189 9.75 2.90 -23.73
C THR A 189 10.55 4.15 -23.45
N VAL A 190 11.73 4.25 -24.05
CA VAL A 190 12.53 5.46 -24.04
C VAL A 190 12.95 5.76 -25.47
N PHE A 191 12.54 6.92 -25.95
CA PHE A 191 12.97 7.46 -27.25
C PHE A 191 13.98 8.58 -27.04
N THR A 192 15.15 8.45 -27.65
CA THR A 192 16.29 9.37 -27.54
C THR A 192 16.57 10.03 -28.92
N PRO A 193 15.77 11.05 -29.30
CA PRO A 193 15.96 11.73 -30.61
C PRO A 193 17.29 12.49 -30.70
N HIS A 194 17.83 12.89 -29.56
CA HIS A 194 19.11 13.59 -29.43
C HIS A 194 19.85 13.12 -28.19
N PRO A 195 21.17 13.05 -28.13
CA PRO A 195 21.93 12.53 -26.97
C PRO A 195 21.61 13.16 -25.61
N ILE A 196 21.07 14.37 -25.60
CA ILE A 196 20.67 15.06 -24.38
C ILE A 196 19.17 15.10 -24.18
N ILE A 197 18.34 14.52 -25.05
CA ILE A 197 16.87 14.51 -24.91
C ILE A 197 16.41 13.08 -24.87
N ARG A 198 15.71 12.71 -23.82
CA ARG A 198 15.08 11.40 -23.63
C ARG A 198 13.61 11.57 -23.33
N TRP A 199 12.78 10.87 -24.09
CA TRP A 199 11.34 10.83 -23.88
C TRP A 199 10.97 9.46 -23.34
N HIS A 200 10.56 9.43 -22.09
CA HIS A 200 10.20 8.23 -21.35
C HIS A 200 8.69 8.05 -21.35
N ASN A 201 8.23 6.82 -21.56
CA ASN A 201 6.83 6.47 -21.48
C ASN A 201 6.64 5.20 -20.66
N ARG A 202 5.54 5.13 -19.94
CA ARG A 202 5.08 3.97 -19.19
C ARG A 202 3.62 3.71 -19.50
N PHE A 203 3.26 2.46 -19.65
CA PHE A 203 1.91 2.00 -19.81
C PHE A 203 1.64 0.78 -18.89
N ASP A 204 0.69 0.90 -17.97
CA ASP A 204 0.21 -0.20 -17.14
C ASP A 204 -1.07 -0.76 -17.75
N ILE A 205 -1.17 -2.10 -17.86
CA ILE A 205 -2.31 -2.74 -18.52
C ILE A 205 -3.52 -2.78 -17.60
N ASP A 206 -3.32 -3.05 -16.29
CA ASP A 206 -4.38 -3.11 -15.29
C ASP A 206 -3.87 -2.61 -13.93
N PRO A 207 -4.42 -1.51 -13.37
CA PRO A 207 -5.32 -0.55 -14.03
C PRO A 207 -4.64 0.21 -15.17
N SER A 208 -5.42 0.65 -16.17
CA SER A 208 -4.88 1.38 -17.32
C SER A 208 -4.36 2.75 -16.92
N TYR A 209 -3.04 2.85 -16.84
CA TYR A 209 -2.34 4.04 -16.39
C TYR A 209 -1.23 4.39 -17.39
N PHE A 210 -1.11 5.66 -17.70
CA PHE A 210 -0.08 6.18 -18.61
C PHE A 210 0.77 7.21 -17.88
N GLY A 211 2.09 7.02 -17.94
CA GLY A 211 3.08 7.98 -17.47
C GLY A 211 3.97 8.40 -18.59
N THR A 212 4.31 9.69 -18.68
CA THR A 212 5.23 10.21 -19.67
C THR A 212 6.12 11.29 -19.09
N SER A 213 7.36 11.39 -19.57
CA SER A 213 8.25 12.48 -19.18
C SER A 213 9.28 12.78 -20.28
N ILE A 214 9.72 14.02 -20.28
CA ILE A 214 10.87 14.47 -21.07
C ILE A 214 12.01 14.77 -20.09
N GLU A 215 13.14 14.16 -20.31
CA GLU A 215 14.39 14.41 -19.60
C GLU A 215 15.39 15.08 -20.55
N ILE A 216 15.98 16.18 -20.10
CA ILE A 216 16.96 16.96 -20.87
C ILE A 216 18.24 17.04 -20.05
N GLY A 217 19.34 16.60 -20.65
CA GLY A 217 20.65 16.62 -20.00
C GLY A 217 21.50 15.41 -20.33
N ASN A 218 22.50 15.17 -19.50
CA ASN A 218 23.41 14.03 -19.57
C ASN A 218 23.49 13.30 -18.23
N LYS A 219 24.39 12.33 -18.10
CA LYS A 219 24.56 11.58 -16.84
C LYS A 219 25.02 12.45 -15.68
N ALA A 220 25.71 13.57 -15.92
CA ALA A 220 26.20 14.44 -14.84
C ALA A 220 25.13 15.41 -14.34
N ILE A 221 24.30 15.92 -15.25
CA ILE A 221 23.21 16.83 -14.92
C ILE A 221 22.05 16.61 -15.89
N SER A 222 20.86 16.43 -15.36
CA SER A 222 19.64 16.39 -16.15
C SER A 222 18.48 17.05 -15.40
N ALA A 223 17.54 17.59 -16.17
CA ALA A 223 16.25 18.06 -15.66
C ALA A 223 15.13 17.28 -16.35
N HIS A 224 14.01 17.09 -15.66
CA HIS A 224 12.89 16.37 -16.21
C HIS A 224 11.55 17.00 -15.84
N VAL A 225 10.59 16.82 -16.72
CA VAL A 225 9.18 17.15 -16.50
C VAL A 225 8.36 15.94 -16.92
N GLY A 226 7.41 15.57 -16.06
CA GLY A 226 6.60 14.38 -16.27
C GLY A 226 5.15 14.57 -15.87
N SER A 227 4.29 13.74 -16.40
CA SER A 227 2.85 13.70 -16.08
C SER A 227 2.34 12.28 -16.06
N THR A 228 1.23 12.08 -15.33
CA THR A 228 0.56 10.79 -15.27
C THR A 228 -0.93 10.93 -15.51
N PHE A 229 -1.49 9.91 -16.16
CA PHE A 229 -2.87 9.88 -16.59
C PHE A 229 -3.48 8.52 -16.27
N THR A 230 -4.75 8.51 -15.88
CA THR A 230 -5.56 7.27 -15.77
C THR A 230 -6.47 7.22 -16.98
N LEU A 231 -6.37 6.18 -17.82
CA LEU A 231 -7.02 6.16 -19.12
C LEU A 231 -8.53 5.89 -19.06
N ASN A 232 -9.02 5.32 -17.96
CA ASN A 232 -10.42 4.92 -17.78
C ASN A 232 -11.20 5.84 -16.84
N ASP A 233 -10.76 7.08 -16.64
CA ASP A 233 -11.37 8.04 -15.74
C ASP A 233 -11.95 9.23 -16.49
N GLU A 234 -13.04 9.81 -15.99
CA GLU A 234 -13.61 11.08 -16.49
C GLU A 234 -12.61 12.25 -16.36
N ARG A 235 -11.67 12.14 -15.41
CA ARG A 235 -10.54 13.07 -15.22
C ARG A 235 -9.22 12.32 -15.44
N PRO A 236 -8.75 12.21 -16.67
CA PRO A 236 -7.56 11.40 -16.99
C PRO A 236 -6.28 11.94 -16.38
N PHE A 237 -6.14 13.25 -16.22
CA PHE A 237 -4.96 13.88 -15.66
C PHE A 237 -4.88 13.63 -14.14
N GLN A 238 -3.75 13.09 -13.65
CA GLN A 238 -3.57 12.75 -12.23
C GLN A 238 -2.51 13.60 -11.54
N SER A 239 -1.41 13.88 -12.23
CA SER A 239 -0.32 14.65 -11.62
C SER A 239 0.65 15.19 -12.66
N TRP A 240 1.39 16.23 -12.27
CA TRP A 240 2.58 16.67 -12.97
C TRP A 240 3.75 16.78 -11.99
N ARG A 241 4.93 16.69 -12.51
CA ARG A 241 6.16 16.74 -11.73
C ARG A 241 7.29 17.38 -12.51
N VAL A 242 8.17 18.04 -11.78
CA VAL A 242 9.39 18.60 -12.31
C VAL A 242 10.54 18.30 -11.37
N GLY A 243 11.70 18.01 -11.89
CA GLY A 243 12.84 17.72 -11.06
C GLY A 243 14.16 17.76 -11.81
N PHE A 244 15.22 17.45 -11.09
CA PHE A 244 16.55 17.38 -11.64
C PHE A 244 17.39 16.33 -10.95
N SER A 245 18.43 15.89 -11.63
CA SER A 245 19.42 14.92 -11.16
C SER A 245 20.82 15.50 -11.35
N LEU A 246 21.65 15.40 -10.33
CA LEU A 246 23.07 15.75 -10.36
C LEU A 246 23.88 14.51 -9.99
N SER A 247 24.86 14.16 -10.81
CA SER A 247 25.78 13.05 -10.53
C SER A 247 27.20 13.52 -10.82
N GLN A 248 27.97 13.76 -9.77
CA GLN A 248 29.34 14.26 -9.88
C GLN A 248 30.23 13.66 -8.79
N LEU A 249 31.46 13.31 -9.12
CA LEU A 249 32.45 12.77 -8.18
C LEU A 249 31.88 11.57 -7.37
N GLU A 250 31.24 10.63 -8.06
CA GLU A 250 30.64 9.42 -7.48
C GLU A 250 29.43 9.69 -6.55
N LYS A 251 29.00 10.93 -6.41
CA LYS A 251 27.84 11.33 -5.60
C LYS A 251 26.67 11.65 -6.51
N GLU A 252 25.49 11.32 -6.03
CA GLU A 252 24.24 11.52 -6.75
C GLU A 252 23.27 12.30 -5.87
N PHE A 253 22.55 13.21 -6.49
CA PHE A 253 21.48 13.98 -5.85
C PHE A 253 20.31 14.06 -6.80
N HIS A 254 19.12 13.71 -6.33
CA HIS A 254 17.89 13.81 -7.10
C HIS A 254 16.86 14.60 -6.30
N TYR A 255 16.18 15.48 -7.01
CA TYR A 255 15.08 16.27 -6.49
C TYR A 255 13.89 16.18 -7.43
N THR A 256 12.69 16.05 -6.87
CA THR A 256 11.43 16.07 -7.60
C THR A 256 10.38 16.84 -6.82
N TYR A 257 9.79 17.84 -7.46
CA TYR A 257 8.54 18.45 -7.05
C TYR A 257 7.40 17.69 -7.71
N LEU A 258 6.49 17.18 -6.91
CA LEU A 258 5.30 16.45 -7.33
C LEU A 258 4.05 17.22 -6.94
N ASN A 259 3.21 17.56 -7.91
CA ASN A 259 1.87 18.05 -7.70
C ASN A 259 0.87 17.00 -8.16
N GLN A 260 0.01 16.57 -7.29
CA GLN A 260 -0.99 15.55 -7.56
C GLN A 260 -2.37 16.12 -7.33
N GLU A 261 -3.30 15.85 -8.26
CA GLU A 261 -4.67 16.35 -8.15
C GLU A 261 -5.30 15.88 -6.82
N ASN A 262 -5.92 16.81 -6.10
CA ASN A 262 -6.56 16.59 -4.79
C ASN A 262 -5.64 16.20 -3.62
N LEU A 263 -4.32 16.25 -3.80
CA LEU A 263 -3.33 16.02 -2.75
C LEU A 263 -2.41 17.24 -2.60
N GLU A 264 -1.77 17.34 -1.44
CA GLU A 264 -0.74 18.35 -1.23
C GLU A 264 0.47 18.09 -2.14
N TYR A 265 1.13 19.17 -2.59
CA TYR A 265 2.39 19.06 -3.29
C TYR A 265 3.47 18.43 -2.40
N ARG A 266 4.39 17.72 -3.00
CA ARG A 266 5.45 17.01 -2.29
C ARG A 266 6.81 17.35 -2.89
N HIS A 267 7.79 17.51 -2.00
CA HIS A 267 9.19 17.60 -2.33
C HIS A 267 9.85 16.25 -2.04
N LEU A 268 10.40 15.63 -3.06
CA LEU A 268 11.09 14.36 -2.93
C LEU A 268 12.59 14.62 -3.11
N VAL A 269 13.40 14.02 -2.24
CA VAL A 269 14.86 14.18 -2.23
C VAL A 269 15.49 12.82 -2.01
N SER A 270 16.44 12.47 -2.86
CA SER A 270 17.34 11.34 -2.60
C SER A 270 18.81 11.72 -2.83
N ILE A 271 19.66 11.05 -2.09
CA ILE A 271 21.12 11.14 -2.22
C ILE A 271 21.67 9.75 -2.49
N GLY A 272 22.73 9.69 -3.26
CA GLY A 272 23.36 8.42 -3.61
C GLY A 272 24.86 8.53 -3.78
N MET A 273 25.47 7.38 -3.94
CA MET A 273 26.89 7.28 -4.28
C MET A 273 27.17 6.02 -5.09
N SER A 274 28.09 6.16 -6.05
CA SER A 274 28.69 5.04 -6.75
C SER A 274 30.04 4.69 -6.12
N PHE A 275 30.38 3.41 -6.02
CA PHE A 275 31.59 2.94 -5.37
C PHE A 275 32.14 1.66 -6.00
N GLY A 276 33.38 1.31 -5.65
CA GLY A 276 34.11 0.15 -6.20
C GLY A 276 34.62 0.41 -7.61
N ASP A 277 35.38 -0.56 -8.13
CA ASP A 277 35.95 -0.49 -9.46
C ASP A 277 34.88 -0.74 -10.55
N THR A 278 35.09 -0.14 -11.73
CA THR A 278 34.20 -0.36 -12.87
C THR A 278 34.30 -1.82 -13.29
N GLN A 279 33.18 -2.55 -13.18
CA GLN A 279 33.08 -3.93 -13.62
C GLN A 279 32.58 -3.97 -15.09
N PRO A 280 33.19 -4.81 -15.96
CA PRO A 280 32.63 -5.00 -17.28
C PRO A 280 31.25 -5.67 -17.14
N ILE A 281 30.27 -5.18 -17.88
CA ILE A 281 28.93 -5.78 -17.94
C ILE A 281 29.13 -7.20 -18.46
N SER A 282 28.76 -8.23 -17.67
CA SER A 282 28.93 -9.64 -18.06
C SER A 282 28.09 -9.93 -19.30
N GLU A 283 28.75 -10.04 -20.44
CA GLU A 283 28.14 -10.64 -21.64
C GLU A 283 27.98 -12.11 -21.37
N GLY A 284 26.77 -12.64 -21.46
CA GLY A 284 26.52 -14.06 -21.38
C GLY A 284 27.42 -14.79 -22.37
N THR A 285 28.06 -15.85 -21.95
CA THR A 285 28.95 -16.68 -22.74
C THR A 285 28.38 -16.87 -24.14
N GLN A 286 29.02 -16.26 -25.14
CA GLN A 286 28.74 -16.61 -26.53
C GLN A 286 29.06 -18.11 -26.62
N ILE A 287 28.08 -18.91 -26.98
CA ILE A 287 28.32 -20.28 -27.44
C ILE A 287 29.08 -20.08 -28.76
N ASN A 288 30.38 -20.21 -28.69
CA ASN A 288 31.27 -20.18 -29.84
C ASN A 288 30.93 -21.40 -30.71
N THR A 289 30.05 -21.21 -31.66
CA THR A 289 29.87 -22.14 -32.77
C THR A 289 31.01 -21.89 -33.74
N GLN A 290 32.22 -22.26 -33.34
CA GLN A 290 33.28 -22.44 -34.38
C GLN A 290 32.93 -23.73 -35.11
N GLU A 291 32.62 -23.57 -36.38
CA GLU A 291 32.66 -24.62 -37.39
C GLU A 291 34.03 -25.29 -37.36
N GLN A 292 34.19 -26.42 -36.68
CA GLN A 292 35.23 -27.35 -36.98
C GLN A 292 34.75 -28.25 -38.11
N LYS A 293 35.24 -27.92 -39.33
CA LYS A 293 35.32 -28.88 -40.40
C LYS A 293 36.31 -29.98 -40.01
N GLY A 294 35.84 -31.17 -39.93
CA GLY A 294 36.57 -32.45 -40.20
C GLY A 294 37.44 -32.93 -39.06
N ASN A 295 37.02 -33.94 -38.28
CA ASN A 295 37.56 -35.30 -38.34
C ASN A 295 36.96 -36.21 -37.22
N THR A 296 36.50 -37.35 -37.69
CA THR A 296 36.58 -38.70 -37.04
C THR A 296 35.92 -38.85 -35.68
N ILE A 297 34.83 -39.57 -35.74
CA ILE A 297 34.08 -40.16 -34.63
C ILE A 297 34.99 -41.02 -33.73
N ALA A 298 35.23 -40.58 -32.50
CA ALA A 298 35.70 -41.44 -31.41
C ALA A 298 34.55 -41.60 -30.41
N ARG A 299 34.07 -42.83 -30.33
CA ARG A 299 33.05 -43.25 -29.33
C ARG A 299 33.63 -43.12 -27.91
N ILE A 300 32.99 -42.32 -27.10
CA ILE A 300 33.21 -42.29 -25.65
C ILE A 300 32.22 -43.29 -25.01
N PRO A 301 32.64 -44.26 -24.20
CA PRO A 301 31.74 -45.22 -23.57
C PRO A 301 30.98 -44.55 -22.42
N MET A 302 29.67 -44.79 -22.37
CA MET A 302 28.82 -44.44 -21.25
C MET A 302 29.20 -45.27 -20.01
N PRO A 303 29.25 -44.69 -18.80
CA PRO A 303 29.32 -45.47 -17.58
C PRO A 303 27.95 -46.10 -17.27
N ALA A 304 27.99 -47.41 -16.91
CA ALA A 304 26.83 -48.22 -16.59
C ALA A 304 26.16 -47.75 -15.31
N ILE A 305 24.85 -47.66 -15.34
CA ILE A 305 24.00 -47.44 -14.17
C ILE A 305 23.93 -48.75 -13.40
N VAL A 306 24.51 -48.77 -12.20
CA VAL A 306 24.34 -49.87 -11.26
C VAL A 306 23.12 -49.61 -10.42
N THR A 307 22.07 -50.36 -10.69
CA THR A 307 20.88 -50.49 -9.85
C THR A 307 21.20 -51.45 -8.70
N GLN A 308 21.24 -50.96 -7.47
CA GLN A 308 21.16 -51.81 -6.28
C GLN A 308 19.81 -51.62 -5.61
N GLN A 309 19.03 -52.68 -5.57
CA GLN A 309 17.82 -52.82 -4.74
C GLN A 309 18.24 -53.14 -3.29
N PRO A 310 17.51 -52.68 -2.28
CA PRO A 310 17.74 -53.02 -0.88
C PRO A 310 17.10 -54.36 -0.52
N GLY A 311 17.91 -55.26 0.01
CA GLY A 311 17.48 -56.49 0.66
C GLY A 311 16.99 -56.26 2.08
N LEU A 312 15.83 -56.83 2.38
CA LEU A 312 15.32 -57.04 3.72
C LEU A 312 16.17 -58.02 4.52
N LYS A 313 16.42 -57.76 5.81
CA LYS A 313 16.37 -58.76 6.88
C LYS A 313 16.45 -58.18 8.30
N ASP A 314 15.35 -58.45 9.01
CA ASP A 314 15.22 -59.02 10.36
C ASP A 314 15.67 -58.20 11.61
N GLU A 315 14.68 -57.82 12.39
CA GLU A 315 14.66 -57.64 13.86
C GLU A 315 15.07 -58.94 14.61
N PRO A 316 15.25 -59.01 15.95
CA PRO A 316 14.86 -58.12 17.05
C PRO A 316 15.87 -58.03 18.22
N ARG A 317 15.70 -57.11 19.15
CA ARG A 317 15.72 -57.29 20.64
C ARG A 317 15.73 -56.00 21.43
N THR A 318 14.65 -55.73 22.13
CA THR A 318 14.59 -55.00 23.41
C THR A 318 15.10 -55.94 24.56
N PRO A 319 15.38 -55.51 25.79
CA PRO A 319 14.96 -54.34 26.53
C PRO A 319 16.03 -53.67 27.41
N THR A 320 15.86 -52.49 27.98
CA THR A 320 15.84 -52.32 29.45
C THR A 320 15.61 -50.82 29.83
N THR A 321 14.66 -50.68 30.67
CA THR A 321 14.19 -49.56 31.48
C THR A 321 15.31 -48.85 32.25
N SER A 322 15.33 -47.51 32.25
CA SER A 322 15.61 -46.73 33.44
C SER A 322 14.84 -45.40 33.43
N THR A 323 13.92 -45.33 34.34
CA THR A 323 13.16 -44.20 34.79
C THR A 323 14.07 -43.10 35.34
N GLN A 324 14.03 -41.90 34.74
CA GLN A 324 14.34 -40.68 35.46
C GLN A 324 13.27 -39.62 35.12
N LYS A 325 12.60 -39.23 36.15
CA LYS A 325 11.54 -38.19 36.21
C LYS A 325 12.16 -36.81 36.01
N PRO A 326 11.71 -35.99 35.07
CA PRO A 326 12.14 -34.59 34.99
C PRO A 326 11.43 -33.75 36.08
N PRO A 327 12.09 -32.67 36.55
CA PRO A 327 11.53 -31.79 37.54
C PRO A 327 10.36 -30.94 36.99
N PRO A 328 9.47 -30.45 37.84
CA PRO A 328 8.29 -29.72 37.38
C PRO A 328 8.65 -28.41 36.74
N LYS A 329 8.18 -28.19 35.52
CA LYS A 329 8.19 -26.88 34.88
C LYS A 329 7.16 -25.99 35.57
N THR A 330 7.63 -24.93 36.19
CA THR A 330 6.81 -23.80 36.60
C THR A 330 6.31 -23.14 35.32
N GLU A 331 5.07 -23.37 34.99
CA GLU A 331 4.36 -22.61 33.95
C GLU A 331 4.10 -21.21 34.51
N THR A 332 4.98 -20.28 34.12
CA THR A 332 4.62 -18.86 34.14
C THR A 332 3.82 -18.63 32.86
N GLU A 333 2.51 -18.75 32.97
CA GLU A 333 1.60 -18.23 31.95
C GLU A 333 1.84 -16.73 31.81
N THR A 334 2.67 -16.38 30.86
CA THR A 334 2.67 -15.03 30.31
C THR A 334 1.43 -14.98 29.40
N GLN A 335 0.34 -14.51 29.97
CA GLN A 335 -0.84 -14.13 29.21
C GLN A 335 -0.41 -13.04 28.21
N GLN A 336 -0.14 -13.44 26.97
CA GLN A 336 -0.17 -12.52 25.84
C GLN A 336 -1.63 -12.11 25.65
N PRO A 337 -1.95 -10.81 25.56
CA PRO A 337 -3.33 -10.39 25.37
C PRO A 337 -3.82 -10.86 24.00
N GLU A 338 -4.91 -11.59 23.97
CA GLU A 338 -5.78 -11.84 22.83
C GLU A 338 -6.25 -10.50 22.23
N GLN A 339 -5.47 -9.91 21.32
CA GLN A 339 -5.76 -8.56 20.79
C GLN A 339 -6.12 -8.52 19.30
N THR A 340 -6.21 -9.65 18.60
CA THR A 340 -6.11 -9.58 17.13
C THR A 340 -7.43 -9.74 16.38
N GLU A 341 -8.48 -10.26 16.97
CA GLU A 341 -9.72 -10.59 16.24
C GLU A 341 -10.79 -9.48 16.22
N VAL A 342 -10.74 -8.59 17.21
CA VAL A 342 -11.85 -7.66 17.51
C VAL A 342 -11.74 -6.33 16.74
N THR A 343 -10.58 -6.00 16.22
CA THR A 343 -10.27 -4.65 15.71
C THR A 343 -10.54 -4.46 14.19
N TYR A 344 -10.84 -5.53 13.48
CA TYR A 344 -10.79 -5.55 12.03
C TYR A 344 -11.99 -4.90 11.33
N LEU A 345 -13.20 -5.25 11.70
CA LEU A 345 -14.42 -4.79 11.01
C LEU A 345 -14.63 -3.28 11.17
N SER A 346 -14.41 -2.76 12.35
CA SER A 346 -14.53 -1.32 12.64
C SER A 346 -13.47 -0.49 11.90
N ILE A 347 -12.25 -1.02 11.77
CA ILE A 347 -11.20 -0.36 10.98
C ILE A 347 -11.55 -0.39 9.49
N GLN A 348 -12.07 -1.50 8.99
CA GLN A 348 -12.51 -1.63 7.60
C GLN A 348 -13.60 -0.60 7.28
N ILE A 349 -14.62 -0.49 8.13
CA ILE A 349 -15.70 0.48 7.95
C ILE A 349 -15.14 1.91 8.00
N ALA A 350 -14.28 2.25 8.97
CA ALA A 350 -13.67 3.57 9.04
C ALA A 350 -12.89 3.92 7.76
N THR A 351 -12.16 2.94 7.22
CA THR A 351 -11.39 3.08 5.98
C THR A 351 -12.28 3.24 4.76
N GLU A 352 -13.39 2.49 4.65
CA GLU A 352 -14.36 2.61 3.56
C GLU A 352 -14.93 4.03 3.43
N TYR A 353 -15.11 4.69 4.58
CA TYR A 353 -15.64 6.06 4.61
C TYR A 353 -14.55 7.13 4.61
N ASP A 354 -13.28 6.76 4.59
CA ASP A 354 -12.15 7.70 4.73
C ASP A 354 -12.28 8.56 6.00
N ILE A 355 -12.65 7.93 7.12
CA ILE A 355 -12.84 8.56 8.42
C ILE A 355 -11.84 7.94 9.41
N ASP A 356 -11.12 8.81 10.11
CA ASP A 356 -10.22 8.41 11.21
C ASP A 356 -11.00 7.56 12.25
N ILE A 357 -10.46 6.38 12.60
CA ILE A 357 -11.07 5.44 13.53
C ILE A 357 -11.35 6.09 14.90
N GLN A 358 -10.46 6.96 15.39
CA GLN A 358 -10.66 7.67 16.65
C GLN A 358 -11.83 8.67 16.54
N LEU A 359 -11.99 9.31 15.39
CA LEU A 359 -13.10 10.20 15.12
C LEU A 359 -14.42 9.43 15.01
N MET A 360 -14.44 8.31 14.29
CA MET A 360 -15.61 7.42 14.20
C MET A 360 -16.06 6.95 15.58
N LEU A 361 -15.14 6.42 16.38
CA LEU A 361 -15.43 5.99 17.75
C LEU A 361 -15.93 7.14 18.63
N ALA A 362 -15.34 8.35 18.47
CA ALA A 362 -15.76 9.52 19.21
C ALA A 362 -17.18 9.97 18.87
N ILE A 363 -17.58 9.90 17.61
CA ILE A 363 -18.95 10.18 17.17
C ILE A 363 -19.90 9.15 17.76
N ILE A 364 -19.62 7.85 17.63
CA ILE A 364 -20.46 6.77 18.16
C ILE A 364 -20.59 6.89 19.68
N HIS A 365 -19.48 7.16 20.37
CA HIS A 365 -19.50 7.40 21.82
C HIS A 365 -20.36 8.63 22.19
N ALA A 366 -20.25 9.72 21.44
CA ALA A 366 -21.01 10.93 21.71
C ALA A 366 -22.50 10.76 21.47
N GLU A 367 -22.90 9.95 20.48
CA GLU A 367 -24.28 9.71 20.06
C GLU A 367 -25.00 8.68 20.92
N SER A 368 -24.41 7.50 21.10
CA SER A 368 -25.09 6.36 21.73
C SER A 368 -24.30 5.70 22.86
N ASN A 369 -23.05 6.08 23.04
CA ASN A 369 -22.09 5.31 23.88
C ASN A 369 -22.07 3.82 23.51
N PHE A 370 -22.02 3.54 22.20
CA PHE A 370 -22.01 2.18 21.61
C PHE A 370 -23.28 1.35 21.85
N ASN A 371 -24.40 1.97 22.22
CA ASN A 371 -25.67 1.27 22.40
C ASN A 371 -26.48 1.26 21.08
N PRO A 372 -26.65 0.09 20.41
CA PRO A 372 -27.40 0.01 19.15
C PRO A 372 -28.90 0.26 19.34
N ASN A 373 -29.42 0.14 20.57
CA ASN A 373 -30.82 0.35 20.90
C ASN A 373 -31.11 1.74 21.51
N ALA A 374 -30.15 2.67 21.44
CA ALA A 374 -30.33 4.01 21.98
C ALA A 374 -31.41 4.79 21.21
N VAL A 375 -32.28 5.47 21.94
CA VAL A 375 -33.32 6.37 21.39
C VAL A 375 -33.28 7.71 22.12
N SER A 376 -33.14 8.79 21.36
CA SER A 376 -33.10 10.15 21.92
C SER A 376 -34.49 10.70 22.22
N LYS A 377 -34.55 11.75 23.03
CA LYS A 377 -35.78 12.53 23.30
C LYS A 377 -36.43 13.10 22.03
N ASN A 378 -35.68 13.23 20.94
CA ASN A 378 -36.16 13.75 19.65
C ASN A 378 -36.45 12.64 18.63
N GLY A 379 -36.29 11.35 19.00
CA GLY A 379 -36.57 10.20 18.14
C GLY A 379 -35.43 9.81 17.21
N ALA A 380 -34.21 10.28 17.44
CA ALA A 380 -33.02 9.71 16.81
C ALA A 380 -32.72 8.34 17.42
N ALA A 381 -32.25 7.39 16.61
CA ALA A 381 -32.09 5.98 17.05
C ALA A 381 -30.83 5.32 16.52
N GLY A 382 -30.33 4.33 17.27
CA GLY A 382 -29.20 3.47 16.92
C GLY A 382 -27.84 4.04 17.27
N LEU A 383 -26.78 3.36 16.82
CA LEU A 383 -25.38 3.69 17.10
C LEU A 383 -25.01 5.16 16.79
N MET A 384 -25.41 5.62 15.62
CA MET A 384 -25.12 6.95 15.07
C MET A 384 -26.29 7.93 15.24
N GLN A 385 -27.31 7.55 16.02
CA GLN A 385 -28.49 8.40 16.34
C GLN A 385 -29.17 9.00 15.12
N MET A 386 -29.54 8.15 14.17
CA MET A 386 -30.18 8.60 12.92
C MET A 386 -31.61 9.04 13.13
N MET A 387 -31.94 10.27 12.72
CA MET A 387 -33.33 10.75 12.70
C MET A 387 -34.15 9.98 11.64
N PRO A 388 -35.45 9.71 11.87
CA PRO A 388 -36.28 8.94 10.93
C PRO A 388 -36.26 9.45 9.50
N ALA A 389 -36.32 10.78 9.32
CA ALA A 389 -36.33 11.39 7.99
C ALA A 389 -34.98 11.22 7.29
N THR A 390 -33.87 11.45 8.00
CA THR A 390 -32.50 11.28 7.48
C THR A 390 -32.23 9.81 7.13
N ALA A 391 -32.63 8.88 8.00
CA ALA A 391 -32.46 7.45 7.78
C ALA A 391 -33.21 6.98 6.51
N ARG A 392 -34.45 7.42 6.30
CA ARG A 392 -35.20 7.11 5.07
C ARG A 392 -34.59 7.75 3.83
N HIS A 393 -34.03 8.95 3.93
CA HIS A 393 -33.31 9.57 2.81
C HIS A 393 -32.05 8.79 2.41
N LEU A 394 -31.48 8.05 3.35
CA LEU A 394 -30.34 7.15 3.17
C LEU A 394 -30.81 5.69 2.98
N GLU A 395 -32.03 5.50 2.50
CA GLU A 395 -32.61 4.22 2.08
C GLU A 395 -32.82 3.18 3.20
N LEU A 396 -32.72 3.56 4.49
CA LEU A 396 -33.09 2.66 5.57
C LEU A 396 -34.61 2.53 5.66
N LYS A 397 -35.08 1.31 5.88
CA LYS A 397 -36.50 1.04 6.17
C LYS A 397 -36.82 1.51 7.58
N VAL A 398 -37.57 2.60 7.68
CA VAL A 398 -38.01 3.21 8.95
C VAL A 398 -39.49 3.47 8.90
N PRO A 399 -40.31 2.81 9.73
CA PRO A 399 -41.75 3.00 9.79
C PRO A 399 -42.13 4.45 10.14
N GLN A 400 -43.37 4.81 9.77
CA GLN A 400 -43.99 6.02 10.28
C GLN A 400 -44.58 5.74 11.66
N TYR A 401 -43.98 6.35 12.71
CA TYR A 401 -44.44 6.21 14.09
C TYR A 401 -45.35 7.39 14.47
N GLN A 402 -46.45 7.12 15.18
CA GLN A 402 -47.25 8.19 15.78
C GLN A 402 -46.43 9.01 16.79
N ASP A 403 -45.64 8.31 17.63
CA ASP A 403 -44.62 8.93 18.47
C ASP A 403 -43.21 8.41 18.07
N LYS A 404 -42.46 9.25 17.41
CA LYS A 404 -41.09 8.93 16.97
C LYS A 404 -40.11 8.65 18.11
N ARG A 405 -40.48 8.98 19.37
CA ARG A 405 -39.69 8.72 20.58
C ARG A 405 -39.86 7.30 21.10
N LYS A 406 -40.86 6.57 20.58
CA LYS A 406 -41.19 5.20 20.97
C LYS A 406 -41.16 4.28 19.74
N PRO A 407 -40.02 4.14 19.06
CA PRO A 407 -39.90 3.21 17.95
C PRO A 407 -39.90 1.78 18.45
N LYS A 408 -40.23 0.80 17.59
CA LYS A 408 -40.01 -0.60 17.89
C LYS A 408 -38.52 -0.92 17.79
N LEU A 409 -37.97 -1.52 18.85
CA LEU A 409 -36.55 -1.89 18.95
C LEU A 409 -36.27 -3.22 18.20
N ASP A 410 -36.70 -3.30 16.94
CA ASP A 410 -36.58 -4.48 16.09
C ASP A 410 -36.01 -4.04 14.75
N SER A 411 -34.83 -4.55 14.41
CA SER A 411 -34.12 -4.19 13.18
C SER A 411 -34.79 -4.71 11.91
N HIS A 412 -35.65 -5.72 11.99
CA HIS A 412 -36.45 -6.17 10.83
C HIS A 412 -37.57 -5.18 10.51
N ILE A 413 -38.01 -4.41 11.51
CA ILE A 413 -39.07 -3.39 11.40
C ILE A 413 -38.47 -2.01 11.19
N ASP A 414 -37.44 -1.64 11.97
CA ASP A 414 -36.78 -0.34 11.92
C ASP A 414 -35.27 -0.54 11.80
N GLU A 415 -34.73 -0.39 10.59
CA GLU A 415 -33.32 -0.66 10.29
C GLU A 415 -32.33 0.29 10.98
N ARG A 416 -32.82 1.32 11.68
CA ARG A 416 -31.96 2.13 12.56
C ARG A 416 -31.43 1.37 13.76
N PHE A 417 -32.05 0.23 14.11
CA PHE A 417 -31.60 -0.67 15.18
C PHE A 417 -30.70 -1.82 14.65
N ASP A 418 -30.47 -1.87 13.34
CA ASP A 418 -29.42 -2.69 12.77
C ASP A 418 -28.08 -1.96 12.92
N PRO A 419 -27.09 -2.51 13.67
CA PRO A 419 -25.86 -1.82 13.93
C PRO A 419 -25.05 -1.49 12.66
N HIS A 420 -24.99 -2.42 11.71
CA HIS A 420 -24.27 -2.23 10.45
C HIS A 420 -24.93 -1.15 9.60
N LYS A 421 -26.23 -1.29 9.35
CA LYS A 421 -26.96 -0.33 8.52
C LYS A 421 -26.96 1.06 9.13
N ASN A 422 -27.11 1.15 10.45
CA ASN A 422 -27.08 2.42 11.16
C ASN A 422 -25.71 3.09 11.08
N LEU A 423 -24.64 2.31 11.27
CA LEU A 423 -23.26 2.81 11.19
C LEU A 423 -22.96 3.33 9.78
N HIS A 424 -23.21 2.53 8.74
CA HIS A 424 -23.01 2.92 7.35
C HIS A 424 -23.82 4.17 6.99
N ALA A 425 -25.11 4.23 7.34
CA ALA A 425 -25.93 5.42 7.07
C ALA A 425 -25.41 6.65 7.82
N GLY A 426 -25.01 6.51 9.08
CA GLY A 426 -24.46 7.61 9.87
C GLY A 426 -23.16 8.15 9.32
N LEU A 427 -22.26 7.29 8.86
CA LEU A 427 -20.99 7.67 8.23
C LEU A 427 -21.22 8.31 6.85
N THR A 428 -22.11 7.75 6.04
CA THR A 428 -22.54 8.35 4.77
C THR A 428 -23.05 9.78 4.99
N TYR A 429 -23.94 9.95 5.96
CA TYR A 429 -24.46 11.27 6.29
C TYR A 429 -23.37 12.24 6.76
N PHE A 430 -22.46 11.78 7.58
CA PHE A 430 -21.34 12.58 8.05
C PHE A 430 -20.40 13.00 6.90
N LYS A 431 -20.13 12.09 5.97
CA LYS A 431 -19.35 12.38 4.75
C LYS A 431 -20.03 13.43 3.88
N MET A 432 -21.34 13.32 3.63
CA MET A 432 -22.12 14.35 2.93
C MET A 432 -22.02 15.73 3.61
N LEU A 433 -21.97 15.76 4.94
CA LEU A 433 -21.77 17.02 5.67
C LEU A 433 -20.34 17.54 5.54
N LEU A 434 -19.33 16.67 5.58
CA LEU A 434 -17.95 17.10 5.33
C LEU A 434 -17.80 17.72 3.94
N GLU A 435 -18.36 17.12 2.92
CA GLU A 435 -18.38 17.66 1.56
C GLU A 435 -19.11 19.01 1.49
N LYS A 436 -20.31 19.09 2.08
CA LYS A 436 -21.10 20.35 2.14
C LYS A 436 -20.32 21.48 2.79
N TYR A 437 -19.58 21.20 3.84
CA TYR A 437 -18.77 22.19 4.56
C TYR A 437 -17.31 22.22 4.11
N ARG A 438 -17.01 21.72 2.90
CA ARG A 438 -15.69 21.77 2.26
C ARG A 438 -14.57 21.23 3.16
N GLY A 439 -14.83 20.11 3.83
CA GLY A 439 -13.89 19.47 4.75
C GLY A 439 -13.78 20.10 6.14
N ASN A 440 -14.54 21.16 6.43
CA ASN A 440 -14.51 21.77 7.76
C ASN A 440 -15.18 20.85 8.80
N LEU A 441 -14.35 20.11 9.52
CA LEU A 441 -14.75 19.09 10.48
C LEU A 441 -15.63 19.67 11.61
N THR A 442 -15.29 20.86 12.12
CA THR A 442 -16.06 21.51 13.19
C THR A 442 -17.47 21.87 12.72
N LEU A 443 -17.60 22.42 11.50
CA LEU A 443 -18.92 22.75 10.93
C LEU A 443 -19.71 21.47 10.61
N ALA A 444 -19.08 20.43 10.08
CA ALA A 444 -19.72 19.15 9.78
C ALA A 444 -20.24 18.46 11.04
N LEU A 445 -19.43 18.37 12.10
CA LEU A 445 -19.84 17.85 13.41
C LEU A 445 -20.97 18.69 14.02
N GLY A 446 -20.85 20.00 13.99
CA GLY A 446 -21.91 20.87 14.45
C GLY A 446 -23.22 20.65 13.69
N ALA A 447 -23.15 20.56 12.36
CA ALA A 447 -24.30 20.31 11.50
C ALA A 447 -24.90 18.91 11.70
N TYR A 448 -24.09 17.91 11.99
CA TYR A 448 -24.55 16.57 12.36
C TYR A 448 -25.51 16.60 13.55
N ASN A 449 -25.17 17.35 14.59
CA ASN A 449 -25.98 17.46 15.80
C ASN A 449 -27.20 18.37 15.68
N VAL A 450 -27.03 19.60 15.10
CA VAL A 450 -28.10 20.59 15.08
C VAL A 450 -28.89 20.63 13.78
N GLY A 451 -28.47 19.87 12.79
CA GLY A 451 -29.01 19.86 11.44
C GLY A 451 -28.34 20.88 10.50
N PRO A 452 -28.13 20.54 9.22
CA PRO A 452 -27.41 21.38 8.27
C PRO A 452 -28.13 22.66 7.88
N GLY A 453 -29.45 22.74 8.09
CA GLY A 453 -30.22 23.97 7.84
C GLY A 453 -29.94 25.08 8.85
N ARG A 454 -29.27 24.77 9.97
CA ARG A 454 -28.94 25.75 11.03
C ARG A 454 -27.46 26.15 11.02
N VAL A 455 -26.68 25.64 10.08
CA VAL A 455 -25.24 25.90 9.97
C VAL A 455 -24.94 26.53 8.62
N ARG A 456 -24.29 27.69 8.62
CA ARG A 456 -23.84 28.37 7.40
C ARG A 456 -22.47 27.84 6.99
N VAL A 457 -22.23 27.73 5.67
CA VAL A 457 -20.98 27.18 5.14
C VAL A 457 -19.74 27.97 5.60
N ASN A 458 -19.86 29.29 5.80
CA ASN A 458 -18.77 30.16 6.24
C ASN A 458 -19.11 30.90 7.54
N GLY A 459 -20.09 30.41 8.31
CA GLY A 459 -20.55 31.09 9.51
C GLY A 459 -20.13 30.40 10.80
N PRO A 460 -20.20 31.11 11.92
CA PRO A 460 -19.98 30.48 13.21
C PRO A 460 -21.09 29.46 13.50
N LEU A 461 -20.73 28.39 14.24
CA LEU A 461 -21.70 27.46 14.79
C LEU A 461 -22.54 28.14 15.89
N ILE A 462 -23.80 27.74 15.97
CA ILE A 462 -24.58 28.01 17.17
C ILE A 462 -24.00 27.27 18.38
N SER A 463 -24.13 27.80 19.58
CA SER A 463 -23.49 27.29 20.80
C SER A 463 -23.63 25.77 20.98
N ARG A 464 -24.84 25.22 20.74
CA ARG A 464 -25.07 23.76 20.84
C ARG A 464 -24.25 22.95 19.83
N GLY A 465 -24.15 23.41 18.59
CA GLY A 465 -23.34 22.76 17.55
C GLY A 465 -21.86 22.81 17.90
N GLN A 466 -21.38 23.95 18.40
CA GLN A 466 -19.99 24.11 18.83
C GLN A 466 -19.65 23.21 20.02
N GLN A 467 -20.53 23.12 21.03
CA GLN A 467 -20.34 22.22 22.18
C GLN A 467 -20.25 20.76 21.74
N TYR A 468 -21.10 20.34 20.82
CA TYR A 468 -21.06 18.97 20.29
C TYR A 468 -19.77 18.72 19.51
N ALA A 469 -19.39 19.61 18.60
CA ALA A 469 -18.14 19.49 17.85
C ALA A 469 -16.94 19.36 18.81
N ASN A 470 -16.85 20.23 19.80
CA ASN A 470 -15.78 20.18 20.81
C ASN A 470 -15.80 18.87 21.61
N LYS A 471 -17.00 18.37 22.01
CA LYS A 471 -17.13 17.07 22.71
C LYS A 471 -16.54 15.93 21.89
N VAL A 472 -16.88 15.85 20.61
CA VAL A 472 -16.37 14.78 19.70
C VAL A 472 -14.89 14.93 19.47
N LEU A 473 -14.41 16.13 19.16
CA LEU A 473 -12.99 16.38 18.91
C LEU A 473 -12.12 16.09 20.13
N ASN A 474 -12.54 16.51 21.32
CA ASN A 474 -11.83 16.21 22.57
C ASN A 474 -11.80 14.70 22.84
N ARG A 475 -12.90 13.97 22.55
CA ARG A 475 -12.93 12.52 22.72
C ARG A 475 -12.05 11.81 21.69
N SER A 476 -12.03 12.27 20.45
CA SER A 476 -11.11 11.78 19.43
C SER A 476 -9.65 11.99 19.84
N GLN A 477 -9.33 13.15 20.38
CA GLN A 477 -7.99 13.43 20.92
C GLN A 477 -7.65 12.53 22.10
N TYR A 478 -8.58 12.34 23.03
CA TYR A 478 -8.41 11.43 24.17
C TYR A 478 -8.07 10.00 23.72
N TYR A 479 -8.70 9.47 22.65
CA TYR A 479 -8.38 8.16 22.11
C TYR A 479 -6.97 8.08 21.50
N ARG A 480 -6.45 9.17 20.97
CA ARG A 480 -5.07 9.22 20.47
C ARG A 480 -4.05 9.08 21.59
N GLU A 481 -4.35 9.70 22.72
CA GLU A 481 -3.48 9.70 23.90
C GLU A 481 -3.64 8.43 24.75
N ASN A 482 -4.82 7.81 24.74
CA ASN A 482 -5.17 6.67 25.56
C ASN A 482 -5.55 5.45 24.71
N LYS A 483 -4.53 4.77 24.22
CA LYS A 483 -4.70 3.59 23.34
C LYS A 483 -5.50 2.46 24.01
N THR A 484 -5.33 2.24 25.29
CA THR A 484 -6.06 1.22 26.06
C THR A 484 -7.56 1.48 26.00
N GLN A 485 -8.01 2.71 26.30
CA GLN A 485 -9.42 3.07 26.24
C GLN A 485 -9.97 3.00 24.83
N MET A 486 -9.18 3.41 23.83
CA MET A 486 -9.56 3.25 22.43
C MET A 486 -9.81 1.78 22.07
N GLN A 487 -8.92 0.88 22.50
CA GLN A 487 -9.07 -0.56 22.27
C GLN A 487 -10.29 -1.17 22.98
N GLU A 488 -10.58 -0.73 24.19
CA GLU A 488 -11.79 -1.17 24.91
C GLU A 488 -13.06 -0.75 24.18
N ASP A 489 -13.16 0.50 23.75
CA ASP A 489 -14.34 1.00 23.04
C ASP A 489 -14.43 0.39 21.62
N LEU A 490 -13.31 0.07 21.01
CA LEU A 490 -13.25 -0.67 19.77
C LEU A 490 -13.81 -2.10 19.94
N LYS A 491 -13.39 -2.81 21.00
CA LYS A 491 -13.95 -4.13 21.35
C LYS A 491 -15.46 -4.07 21.59
N ARG A 492 -15.93 -3.01 22.23
CA ARG A 492 -17.39 -2.80 22.44
C ARG A 492 -18.13 -2.66 21.11
N LEU A 493 -17.60 -1.87 20.18
CA LEU A 493 -18.20 -1.71 18.85
C LEU A 493 -18.21 -3.04 18.09
N GLU A 494 -17.09 -3.76 18.08
CA GLU A 494 -17.00 -5.08 17.42
C GLU A 494 -18.01 -6.09 18.00
N ALA A 495 -18.14 -6.15 19.31
CA ALA A 495 -19.13 -7.02 19.94
C ALA A 495 -20.56 -6.71 19.50
N VAL A 496 -20.89 -5.42 19.33
CA VAL A 496 -22.19 -4.98 18.82
C VAL A 496 -22.38 -5.36 17.35
N LEU A 497 -21.37 -5.18 16.51
CA LEU A 497 -21.43 -5.54 15.09
C LEU A 497 -21.56 -7.07 14.90
N LYS A 498 -20.76 -7.87 15.62
CA LYS A 498 -20.78 -9.34 15.52
C LYS A 498 -22.02 -9.99 16.14
N SER A 499 -22.74 -9.33 17.04
CA SER A 499 -23.90 -9.91 17.73
C SER A 499 -25.06 -10.29 16.81
N ARG A 500 -25.07 -9.83 15.56
CA ARG A 500 -26.15 -10.06 14.57
C ARG A 500 -25.77 -10.88 13.33
N GLU A 501 -24.52 -11.28 13.17
CA GLU A 501 -24.18 -12.26 12.12
C GLU A 501 -24.68 -13.69 12.45
N LYS A 502 -25.17 -13.90 13.67
CA LYS A 502 -25.62 -15.21 14.19
C LYS A 502 -27.14 -15.38 14.20
N THR A 503 -27.92 -14.43 13.66
CA THR A 503 -29.39 -14.52 13.55
C THR A 503 -29.82 -14.29 12.11
#